data_c35d587655565432aaae303331af4c4c
#
_entry.id   c35d587655565432aaae303331af4c4c
#
_cell.length_a   1.000
_cell.length_b   1.000
_cell.length_c   1.000
_cell.angle_alpha   90.00
_cell.angle_beta   90.00
_cell.angle_gamma   90.00
#
_symmetry.space_group_name_H-M   'P 1'
#
loop_
_entity.id
_entity.type
_entity.pdbx_description
1 polymer ?
#
loop_
_entity_poly.entity_id
_entity_poly.type
_entity_poly.pdbx_seq_one_letter_code
_entity_poly.pdbx_strand_id
1 'polypeptide(L)'
;MKYIYIVLFFLSNNLFCFSDTLTISKFIILNNDTIFISEIPQLDIFDFKNVNDRKKFNKLKRRVIKVYPFALKTKIKIDNINDELSLIGKKRKKKRYTRRVAKLIKEEYTIALKKLTIKEGGILIKLIYRETGISTYDILKEYRGWFNAFLWQSFAKAYDHDLRTLYDPLNIKEDNYIELIIKKEFKN
;
A
#
# COMPACT_ATOMS: atom_id res chain seq x y z
N MET A 1 -8.03 -56.05 22.94
CA MET A 1 -8.72 -54.73 22.81
C MET A 1 -7.80 -53.52 22.61
N LYS A 2 -6.54 -53.54 23.03
CA LYS A 2 -5.62 -52.37 22.85
C LYS A 2 -5.20 -52.10 21.39
N TYR A 3 -5.20 -53.08 20.52
CA TYR A 3 -4.76 -52.92 19.10
C TYR A 3 -5.87 -52.33 18.20
N ILE A 4 -7.14 -52.43 18.57
CA ILE A 4 -8.26 -51.88 17.81
C ILE A 4 -8.23 -50.34 17.80
N TYR A 5 -7.77 -49.69 18.87
CA TYR A 5 -7.66 -48.25 18.95
C TYR A 5 -6.52 -47.67 18.11
N ILE A 6 -5.44 -48.45 17.95
CA ILE A 6 -4.30 -48.06 17.10
C ILE A 6 -4.67 -48.12 15.61
N VAL A 7 -5.45 -49.12 15.20
CA VAL A 7 -5.94 -49.24 13.82
C VAL A 7 -6.95 -48.14 13.49
N LEU A 8 -7.87 -47.80 14.46
CA LEU A 8 -8.80 -46.68 14.31
C LEU A 8 -8.10 -45.31 14.24
N PHE A 9 -7.01 -45.11 14.96
CA PHE A 9 -6.21 -43.89 14.93
C PHE A 9 -5.47 -43.72 13.59
N PHE A 10 -5.02 -44.79 12.97
CA PHE A 10 -4.39 -44.74 11.63
C PHE A 10 -5.40 -44.57 10.50
N LEU A 11 -6.64 -45.00 10.64
CA LEU A 11 -7.68 -44.77 9.63
C LEU A 11 -8.24 -43.33 9.66
N SER A 12 -8.14 -42.64 10.79
CA SER A 12 -8.64 -41.26 10.90
C SER A 12 -7.73 -40.18 10.27
N ASN A 13 -6.48 -40.53 9.92
CA ASN A 13 -5.52 -39.57 9.37
C ASN A 13 -5.52 -39.46 7.81
N ASN A 14 -6.41 -40.19 7.11
CA ASN A 14 -6.44 -40.16 5.65
C ASN A 14 -7.57 -39.31 5.05
N LEU A 15 -8.22 -38.46 5.86
CA LEU A 15 -9.25 -37.52 5.37
C LEU A 15 -8.72 -36.08 5.26
N PHE A 16 -7.42 -35.91 4.90
CA PHE A 16 -6.97 -34.64 4.35
C PHE A 16 -7.36 -34.62 2.87
N CYS A 17 -8.61 -34.29 2.61
CA CYS A 17 -9.09 -33.96 1.28
C CYS A 17 -8.38 -32.66 0.86
N PHE A 18 -7.38 -32.78 0.00
CA PHE A 18 -6.77 -31.63 -0.69
C PHE A 18 -7.86 -31.10 -1.61
N SER A 19 -8.55 -30.06 -1.16
CA SER A 19 -9.45 -29.29 -2.00
C SER A 19 -8.59 -28.50 -2.97
N ASP A 20 -8.31 -29.07 -4.14
CA ASP A 20 -7.86 -28.28 -5.28
C ASP A 20 -8.91 -27.23 -5.54
N THR A 21 -8.55 -25.97 -5.35
CA THR A 21 -9.34 -24.83 -5.77
C THR A 21 -9.51 -24.92 -7.28
N LEU A 22 -10.67 -25.43 -7.71
CA LEU A 22 -11.08 -25.36 -9.09
C LEU A 22 -11.13 -23.88 -9.47
N THR A 23 -10.11 -23.43 -10.19
CA THR A 23 -10.15 -22.16 -10.90
C THR A 23 -11.30 -22.27 -11.90
N ILE A 24 -12.38 -21.51 -11.63
CA ILE A 24 -13.53 -21.45 -12.52
C ILE A 24 -13.05 -20.76 -13.79
N SER A 25 -12.71 -21.54 -14.81
CA SER A 25 -12.42 -21.03 -16.14
C SER A 25 -13.74 -20.48 -16.72
N LYS A 26 -13.76 -19.19 -17.07
CA LYS A 26 -14.86 -18.59 -17.80
C LYS A 26 -14.95 -19.26 -19.17
N PHE A 27 -16.11 -19.77 -19.52
CA PHE A 27 -16.39 -20.26 -20.86
C PHE A 27 -17.51 -19.41 -21.50
N ILE A 28 -17.43 -19.20 -22.81
CA ILE A 28 -18.49 -18.57 -23.60
C ILE A 28 -18.97 -19.60 -24.60
N ILE A 29 -20.30 -19.73 -24.71
CA ILE A 29 -20.93 -20.55 -25.73
C ILE A 29 -21.24 -19.65 -26.93
N LEU A 30 -20.54 -19.88 -28.05
CA LEU A 30 -20.78 -19.18 -29.31
C LEU A 30 -21.13 -20.19 -30.38
N ASN A 31 -22.31 -20.03 -31.02
CA ASN A 31 -22.77 -20.92 -32.09
C ASN A 31 -22.76 -22.43 -31.73
N ASN A 32 -23.19 -22.80 -30.53
CA ASN A 32 -23.19 -24.16 -30.02
C ASN A 32 -21.80 -24.76 -29.76
N ASP A 33 -20.72 -23.97 -29.81
CA ASP A 33 -19.37 -24.37 -29.48
C ASP A 33 -18.91 -23.71 -28.14
N THR A 34 -18.22 -24.46 -27.31
CA THR A 34 -17.78 -24.02 -26.00
C THR A 34 -16.33 -23.53 -26.05
N ILE A 35 -16.12 -22.21 -25.99
CA ILE A 35 -14.80 -21.60 -26.01
C ILE A 35 -14.35 -21.33 -24.57
N PHE A 36 -13.24 -21.94 -24.17
CA PHE A 36 -12.59 -21.64 -22.89
C PHE A 36 -11.83 -20.32 -22.99
N ILE A 37 -12.21 -19.34 -22.15
CA ILE A 37 -11.43 -18.12 -22.01
C ILE A 37 -10.49 -18.30 -20.81
N SER A 38 -9.21 -18.48 -21.13
CA SER A 38 -8.13 -18.40 -20.14
C SER A 38 -7.57 -16.99 -20.14
N GLU A 39 -7.79 -16.25 -19.05
CA GLU A 39 -7.06 -15.00 -18.84
C GLU A 39 -5.62 -15.36 -18.50
N ILE A 40 -4.72 -15.21 -19.47
CA ILE A 40 -3.27 -15.34 -19.20
C ILE A 40 -2.89 -14.16 -18.30
N PRO A 41 -2.41 -14.42 -17.06
CA PRO A 41 -1.97 -13.34 -16.19
C PRO A 41 -0.87 -12.56 -16.89
N GLN A 42 -1.03 -11.24 -16.96
CA GLN A 42 -0.05 -10.35 -17.57
C GLN A 42 1.28 -10.50 -16.82
N LEU A 43 2.26 -11.10 -17.48
CA LEU A 43 3.61 -11.24 -16.97
C LEU A 43 4.31 -9.88 -17.08
N ASP A 44 4.44 -9.19 -15.95
CA ASP A 44 5.25 -7.98 -15.86
C ASP A 44 6.73 -8.34 -15.99
N ILE A 45 7.25 -8.28 -17.21
CA ILE A 45 8.66 -8.56 -17.52
C ILE A 45 9.47 -7.30 -17.20
N PHE A 46 10.35 -7.40 -16.20
CA PHE A 46 11.34 -6.36 -15.94
C PHE A 46 12.51 -6.50 -16.92
N ASP A 47 12.52 -5.67 -17.96
CA ASP A 47 13.67 -5.58 -18.88
C ASP A 47 14.77 -4.70 -18.26
N PHE A 48 15.83 -5.36 -17.78
CA PHE A 48 17.02 -4.67 -17.27
C PHE A 48 18.10 -4.66 -18.33
N LYS A 49 18.39 -3.49 -18.91
CA LYS A 49 19.45 -3.33 -19.91
C LYS A 49 20.85 -3.73 -19.40
N ASN A 50 21.07 -3.67 -18.07
CA ASN A 50 22.35 -4.02 -17.47
C ASN A 50 22.23 -4.38 -15.97
N VAL A 51 23.31 -4.95 -15.42
CA VAL A 51 23.38 -5.34 -13.99
C VAL A 51 23.19 -4.15 -13.03
N ASN A 52 23.57 -2.95 -13.45
CA ASN A 52 23.42 -1.74 -12.64
C ASN A 52 21.95 -1.33 -12.50
N ASP A 53 21.15 -1.46 -13.55
CA ASP A 53 19.72 -1.19 -13.50
C ASP A 53 18.98 -2.18 -12.60
N ARG A 54 19.37 -3.45 -12.63
CA ARG A 54 18.88 -4.47 -11.68
C ARG A 54 19.21 -4.12 -10.22
N LYS A 55 20.43 -3.61 -9.96
CA LYS A 55 20.82 -3.16 -8.62
C LYS A 55 20.00 -1.95 -8.16
N LYS A 56 19.74 -0.98 -9.05
CA LYS A 56 18.88 0.19 -8.77
C LYS A 56 17.46 -0.24 -8.46
N PHE A 57 16.89 -1.13 -9.27
CA PHE A 57 15.56 -1.68 -9.06
C PHE A 57 15.45 -2.41 -7.71
N ASN A 58 16.39 -3.27 -7.36
CA ASN A 58 16.38 -3.97 -6.08
C ASN A 58 16.48 -3.01 -4.87
N LYS A 59 17.20 -1.89 -5.01
CA LYS A 59 17.21 -0.83 -3.98
C LYS A 59 15.86 -0.13 -3.90
N LEU A 60 15.23 0.15 -5.03
CA LEU A 60 13.88 0.74 -5.09
C LEU A 60 12.86 -0.21 -4.46
N LYS A 61 12.85 -1.49 -4.85
CA LYS A 61 11.96 -2.53 -4.29
C LYS A 61 12.00 -2.56 -2.75
N ARG A 62 13.19 -2.64 -2.16
CA ARG A 62 13.35 -2.64 -0.70
C ARG A 62 12.79 -1.39 -0.04
N ARG A 63 12.95 -0.21 -0.66
CA ARG A 63 12.40 1.04 -0.15
C ARG A 63 10.88 1.05 -0.24
N VAL A 64 10.31 0.65 -1.36
CA VAL A 64 8.85 0.57 -1.56
C VAL A 64 8.23 -0.36 -0.52
N ILE A 65 8.75 -1.59 -0.38
CA ILE A 65 8.25 -2.55 0.62
C ILE A 65 8.28 -1.96 2.05
N LYS A 66 9.34 -1.22 2.38
CA LYS A 66 9.48 -0.57 3.70
C LYS A 66 8.44 0.52 3.93
N VAL A 67 8.17 1.36 2.93
CA VAL A 67 7.34 2.58 3.13
C VAL A 67 5.88 2.41 2.73
N TYR A 68 5.52 1.46 1.90
CA TYR A 68 4.15 1.25 1.44
C TYR A 68 3.13 1.02 2.58
N PRO A 69 3.44 0.24 3.64
CA PRO A 69 2.55 0.11 4.78
C PRO A 69 2.23 1.44 5.48
N PHE A 70 3.15 2.40 5.47
CA PHE A 70 2.89 3.73 6.02
C PHE A 70 1.93 4.54 5.15
N ALA A 71 2.03 4.42 3.82
CA ALA A 71 1.10 5.08 2.90
C ALA A 71 -0.34 4.53 3.08
N LEU A 72 -0.50 3.21 3.17
CA LEU A 72 -1.80 2.58 3.42
C LEU A 72 -2.39 3.00 4.77
N LYS A 73 -1.61 3.00 5.83
CA LYS A 73 -2.05 3.48 7.15
C LYS A 73 -2.47 4.95 7.09
N THR A 74 -1.75 5.76 6.33
CA THR A 74 -2.08 7.18 6.14
C THR A 74 -3.43 7.33 5.44
N LYS A 75 -3.69 6.56 4.37
CA LYS A 75 -4.99 6.54 3.69
C LYS A 75 -6.11 6.22 4.66
N ILE A 76 -6.05 5.06 5.33
CA ILE A 76 -7.07 4.63 6.28
C ILE A 76 -7.33 5.70 7.35
N LYS A 77 -6.27 6.35 7.82
CA LYS A 77 -6.40 7.40 8.85
C LYS A 77 -7.09 8.64 8.32
N ILE A 78 -6.80 9.06 7.09
CA ILE A 78 -7.45 10.19 6.42
C ILE A 78 -8.93 9.88 6.20
N ASP A 79 -9.25 8.69 5.68
CA ASP A 79 -10.63 8.25 5.44
C ASP A 79 -11.44 8.29 6.75
N ASN A 80 -10.93 7.68 7.82
CA ASN A 80 -11.58 7.71 9.14
C ASN A 80 -11.78 9.13 9.69
N ILE A 81 -10.80 10.04 9.49
CA ILE A 81 -10.92 11.44 9.93
C ILE A 81 -12.02 12.14 9.15
N ASN A 82 -12.11 11.93 7.85
CA ASN A 82 -13.13 12.52 6.99
C ASN A 82 -14.53 12.03 7.38
N ASP A 83 -14.68 10.74 7.64
CA ASP A 83 -15.93 10.14 8.08
C ASP A 83 -16.39 10.77 9.42
N GLU A 84 -15.52 10.82 10.42
CA GLU A 84 -15.85 11.44 11.68
C GLU A 84 -16.11 12.95 11.57
N LEU A 85 -15.37 13.67 10.72
CA LEU A 85 -15.62 15.09 10.45
C LEU A 85 -16.97 15.34 9.77
N SER A 86 -17.44 14.40 8.96
CA SER A 86 -18.76 14.49 8.31
C SER A 86 -19.90 14.47 9.33
N LEU A 87 -19.77 13.68 10.38
CA LEU A 87 -20.74 13.52 11.45
C LEU A 87 -20.78 14.73 12.41
N ILE A 88 -19.76 15.58 12.42
CA ILE A 88 -19.68 16.73 13.31
C ILE A 88 -20.27 17.98 12.63
N GLY A 89 -21.47 18.40 13.01
CA GLY A 89 -22.11 19.58 12.41
C GLY A 89 -21.48 20.93 12.79
N LYS A 90 -20.96 21.11 14.01
CA LYS A 90 -20.49 22.40 14.52
C LYS A 90 -19.01 22.64 14.20
N LYS A 91 -18.67 23.75 13.49
CA LYS A 91 -17.28 24.16 13.15
C LYS A 91 -16.32 24.13 14.34
N ARG A 92 -16.75 24.58 15.51
CA ARG A 92 -15.93 24.61 16.74
C ARG A 92 -15.57 23.19 17.21
N LYS A 93 -16.52 22.23 17.10
CA LYS A 93 -16.28 20.82 17.44
C LYS A 93 -15.33 20.18 16.42
N LYS A 94 -15.52 20.45 15.12
CA LYS A 94 -14.59 19.99 14.04
C LYS A 94 -13.16 20.43 14.34
N LYS A 95 -12.94 21.72 14.62
CA LYS A 95 -11.61 22.25 14.95
C LYS A 95 -10.99 21.60 16.19
N ARG A 96 -11.78 21.31 17.22
CA ARG A 96 -11.29 20.59 18.42
C ARG A 96 -10.90 19.17 18.12
N TYR A 97 -11.74 18.46 17.37
CA TYR A 97 -11.48 17.09 16.90
C TYR A 97 -10.20 17.02 16.07
N THR A 98 -10.07 17.84 15.02
CA THR A 98 -8.90 17.91 14.17
C THR A 98 -7.60 18.15 14.97
N ARG A 99 -7.63 19.07 15.95
CA ARG A 99 -6.45 19.30 16.81
C ARG A 99 -6.06 18.09 17.67
N ARG A 100 -7.05 17.35 18.19
CA ARG A 100 -6.83 16.13 19.00
C ARG A 100 -6.18 15.04 18.14
N VAL A 101 -6.78 14.74 17.00
CA VAL A 101 -6.27 13.76 16.05
C VAL A 101 -4.87 14.14 15.58
N ALA A 102 -4.65 15.40 15.35
CA ALA A 102 -3.34 15.95 15.00
C ALA A 102 -2.24 15.57 16.00
N LYS A 103 -2.52 15.72 17.28
CA LYS A 103 -1.56 15.39 18.34
C LYS A 103 -1.23 13.89 18.33
N LEU A 104 -2.27 13.04 18.24
CA LEU A 104 -2.09 11.59 18.23
C LEU A 104 -1.24 11.11 17.06
N ILE A 105 -1.51 11.59 15.85
CA ILE A 105 -0.73 11.19 14.68
C ILE A 105 0.71 11.70 14.77
N LYS A 106 0.92 12.93 15.28
CA LYS A 106 2.28 13.42 15.50
C LYS A 106 3.06 12.46 16.39
N GLU A 107 2.49 12.01 17.49
CA GLU A 107 3.12 11.09 18.42
C GLU A 107 3.41 9.73 17.77
N GLU A 108 2.45 9.20 17.03
CA GLU A 108 2.56 7.89 16.38
C GLU A 108 3.59 7.88 15.23
N TYR A 109 3.55 8.88 14.35
CA TYR A 109 4.35 8.87 13.12
C TYR A 109 5.72 9.52 13.24
N THR A 110 5.95 10.45 14.19
CA THR A 110 7.23 11.15 14.29
C THR A 110 8.41 10.19 14.43
N ILE A 111 8.29 9.16 15.24
CA ILE A 111 9.37 8.19 15.48
C ILE A 111 9.64 7.37 14.22
N ALA A 112 8.59 6.93 13.53
CA ALA A 112 8.71 6.13 12.34
C ALA A 112 9.31 6.93 11.17
N LEU A 113 8.83 8.16 10.97
CA LEU A 113 9.29 9.03 9.89
C LEU A 113 10.75 9.48 10.07
N LYS A 114 11.21 9.70 11.30
CA LYS A 114 12.63 10.02 11.59
C LYS A 114 13.60 8.91 11.18
N LYS A 115 13.13 7.67 11.07
CA LYS A 115 13.95 6.52 10.66
C LYS A 115 14.00 6.33 9.13
N LEU A 116 13.29 7.14 8.37
CA LEU A 116 13.32 7.09 6.92
C LEU A 116 14.48 7.90 6.36
N THR A 117 15.11 7.36 5.34
CA THR A 117 16.08 8.11 4.52
C THR A 117 15.35 9.10 3.60
N ILE A 118 16.08 10.10 3.08
CA ILE A 118 15.56 11.08 2.12
C ILE A 118 14.85 10.39 0.95
N LYS A 119 15.47 9.37 0.36
CA LYS A 119 14.89 8.64 -0.78
C LYS A 119 13.64 7.83 -0.40
N GLU A 120 13.59 7.26 0.79
CA GLU A 120 12.40 6.56 1.30
C GLU A 120 11.24 7.53 1.51
N GLY A 121 11.53 8.74 1.99
CA GLY A 121 10.50 9.75 2.14
C GLY A 121 9.97 10.28 0.83
N GLY A 122 10.82 10.48 -0.19
CA GLY A 122 10.36 10.84 -1.53
C GLY A 122 9.40 9.79 -2.10
N ILE A 123 9.70 8.50 -1.92
CA ILE A 123 8.81 7.41 -2.32
C ILE A 123 7.51 7.44 -1.50
N LEU A 124 7.59 7.68 -0.18
CA LEU A 124 6.41 7.79 0.67
C LEU A 124 5.46 8.90 0.23
N ILE A 125 5.97 10.08 -0.15
CA ILE A 125 5.18 11.19 -0.67
C ILE A 125 4.41 10.77 -1.93
N LYS A 126 5.07 10.13 -2.88
CA LYS A 126 4.45 9.58 -4.11
C LYS A 126 3.37 8.54 -3.78
N LEU A 127 3.64 7.65 -2.84
CA LEU A 127 2.70 6.60 -2.44
C LEU A 127 1.49 7.14 -1.69
N ILE A 128 1.64 8.18 -0.88
CA ILE A 128 0.51 8.87 -0.26
C ILE A 128 -0.41 9.45 -1.34
N TYR A 129 0.16 10.13 -2.35
CA TYR A 129 -0.64 10.63 -3.46
C TYR A 129 -1.35 9.49 -4.22
N ARG A 130 -0.66 8.40 -4.49
CA ARG A 130 -1.23 7.21 -5.15
C ARG A 130 -2.44 6.66 -4.40
N GLU A 131 -2.36 6.56 -3.08
CA GLU A 131 -3.40 5.94 -2.26
C GLU A 131 -4.58 6.90 -1.96
N THR A 132 -4.30 8.20 -1.84
CA THR A 132 -5.31 9.18 -1.41
C THR A 132 -5.86 10.05 -2.54
N GLY A 133 -5.15 10.13 -3.68
CA GLY A 133 -5.45 11.07 -4.76
C GLY A 133 -5.15 12.54 -4.41
N ILE A 134 -4.64 12.81 -3.22
CA ILE A 134 -4.38 14.17 -2.71
C ILE A 134 -2.89 14.34 -2.47
N SER A 135 -2.32 15.48 -2.89
CA SER A 135 -0.90 15.72 -2.66
C SER A 135 -0.59 15.78 -1.16
N THR A 136 0.59 15.31 -0.78
CA THR A 136 1.02 15.41 0.62
C THR A 136 1.02 16.86 1.11
N TYR A 137 1.31 17.81 0.22
CA TYR A 137 1.21 19.25 0.51
C TYR A 137 -0.21 19.66 0.88
N ASP A 138 -1.22 19.25 0.11
CA ASP A 138 -2.62 19.63 0.35
C ASP A 138 -3.17 18.96 1.61
N ILE A 139 -2.82 17.71 1.86
CA ILE A 139 -3.12 17.04 3.13
C ILE A 139 -2.56 17.84 4.30
N LEU A 140 -1.29 18.25 4.23
CA LEU A 140 -0.66 19.05 5.28
C LEU A 140 -1.29 20.43 5.42
N LYS A 141 -1.72 21.05 4.33
CA LYS A 141 -2.40 22.35 4.31
C LYS A 141 -3.80 22.26 4.91
N GLU A 142 -4.57 21.26 4.56
CA GLU A 142 -5.93 21.04 5.07
C GLU A 142 -5.92 20.79 6.58
N TYR A 143 -5.00 19.98 7.04
CA TYR A 143 -4.81 19.66 8.43
C TYR A 143 -3.76 20.54 9.13
N ARG A 144 -3.63 21.82 8.72
CA ARG A 144 -2.59 22.79 9.12
C ARG A 144 -2.43 23.02 10.63
N GLY A 145 -3.47 22.75 11.43
CA GLY A 145 -3.35 22.68 12.89
C GLY A 145 -2.63 21.45 13.39
N TRP A 146 -2.29 20.56 12.53
CA TRP A 146 -1.84 19.21 12.74
C TRP A 146 -0.31 19.05 12.69
N PHE A 147 0.34 19.63 11.68
CA PHE A 147 1.78 19.55 11.54
C PHE A 147 2.42 20.83 12.13
N ASN A 148 3.01 20.72 13.31
CA ASN A 148 3.82 21.79 13.88
C ASN A 148 5.00 22.11 12.93
N ALA A 149 5.50 23.35 13.03
CA ALA A 149 6.69 23.85 12.34
C ALA A 149 7.89 22.89 12.41
N PHE A 150 7.97 22.07 13.44
CA PHE A 150 9.01 21.05 13.61
C PHE A 150 8.93 19.93 12.56
N LEU A 151 7.73 19.42 12.24
CA LEU A 151 7.58 18.40 11.17
C LEU A 151 7.81 19.05 9.80
N TRP A 152 7.34 20.30 9.58
CA TRP A 152 7.69 21.08 8.40
C TRP A 152 9.20 21.24 8.23
N GLN A 153 9.92 21.63 9.28
CA GLN A 153 11.38 21.74 9.25
C GLN A 153 12.06 20.40 9.04
N SER A 154 11.56 19.34 9.67
CA SER A 154 12.12 17.98 9.49
C SER A 154 11.87 17.44 8.09
N PHE A 155 10.68 17.68 7.52
CA PHE A 155 10.36 17.33 6.14
C PHE A 155 11.09 18.24 5.14
N ALA A 156 11.07 19.55 5.31
CA ALA A 156 11.75 20.49 4.42
C ALA A 156 13.28 20.30 4.43
N LYS A 157 13.85 19.97 5.58
CA LYS A 157 15.28 19.72 5.72
C LYS A 157 15.73 18.33 5.26
N ALA A 158 14.85 17.33 5.38
CA ALA A 158 15.11 15.95 5.01
C ALA A 158 14.76 15.65 3.54
N TYR A 159 13.85 16.41 2.96
CA TYR A 159 13.31 16.15 1.63
C TYR A 159 13.48 17.39 0.77
N ASP A 160 14.56 17.38 0.01
CA ASP A 160 14.75 18.25 -1.16
C ASP A 160 13.71 17.95 -2.26
N HIS A 161 12.70 17.15 -1.92
CA HIS A 161 11.60 16.76 -2.79
C HIS A 161 10.38 17.65 -2.54
N ASP A 162 9.83 18.15 -3.62
CA ASP A 162 8.58 18.90 -3.59
C ASP A 162 7.44 18.01 -3.05
N LEU A 163 6.83 18.43 -1.95
CA LEU A 163 5.65 17.77 -1.36
C LEU A 163 4.44 17.77 -2.29
N ARG A 164 4.51 18.52 -3.40
CA ARG A 164 3.54 18.53 -4.50
C ARG A 164 3.82 17.48 -5.56
N THR A 165 4.88 16.67 -5.38
CA THR A 165 5.21 15.62 -6.35
C THR A 165 4.01 14.71 -6.52
N LEU A 166 3.56 14.60 -7.77
CA LEU A 166 2.49 13.71 -8.19
C LEU A 166 3.06 12.33 -8.52
N TYR A 167 2.19 11.34 -8.53
CA TYR A 167 2.53 9.98 -8.93
C TYR A 167 2.01 9.73 -10.34
N ASP A 168 2.90 9.40 -11.29
CA ASP A 168 2.55 9.18 -12.68
C ASP A 168 3.27 7.93 -13.23
N PRO A 169 2.67 6.74 -13.08
CA PRO A 169 3.26 5.49 -13.53
C PRO A 169 3.26 5.33 -15.06
N LEU A 170 2.53 6.16 -15.81
CA LEU A 170 2.49 6.10 -17.28
C LEU A 170 3.68 6.81 -17.90
N ASN A 171 4.07 7.97 -17.37
CA ASN A 171 5.09 8.82 -17.93
C ASN A 171 6.43 8.75 -17.18
N ILE A 172 6.43 8.38 -15.89
CA ILE A 172 7.62 8.33 -15.05
C ILE A 172 8.06 6.89 -14.81
N LYS A 173 9.20 6.51 -15.36
CA LYS A 173 9.76 5.14 -15.26
C LYS A 173 9.91 4.63 -13.82
N GLU A 174 10.33 5.50 -12.89
CA GLU A 174 10.45 5.12 -11.47
C GLU A 174 9.10 4.78 -10.86
N ASP A 175 8.06 5.58 -11.18
CA ASP A 175 6.69 5.38 -10.67
C ASP A 175 6.07 4.12 -11.29
N ASN A 176 6.36 3.82 -12.55
CA ASN A 176 5.98 2.56 -13.18
C ASN A 176 6.60 1.38 -12.44
N TYR A 177 7.89 1.43 -12.12
CA TYR A 177 8.53 0.37 -11.32
C TYR A 177 7.93 0.24 -9.93
N ILE A 178 7.56 1.35 -9.29
CA ILE A 178 6.88 1.33 -7.99
C ILE A 178 5.53 0.60 -8.12
N GLU A 179 4.74 0.90 -9.16
CA GLU A 179 3.44 0.24 -9.40
C GLU A 179 3.58 -1.27 -9.60
N LEU A 180 4.55 -1.69 -10.41
CA LEU A 180 4.85 -3.11 -10.64
C LEU A 180 5.27 -3.83 -9.35
N ILE A 181 6.09 -3.17 -8.51
CA ILE A 181 6.49 -3.72 -7.21
C ILE A 181 5.27 -3.90 -6.30
N ILE A 182 4.38 -2.90 -6.25
CA ILE A 182 3.18 -2.97 -5.41
C ILE A 182 2.26 -4.09 -5.87
N LYS A 183 2.01 -4.21 -7.17
CA LYS A 183 1.18 -5.29 -7.73
C LYS A 183 1.73 -6.65 -7.36
N LYS A 184 3.05 -6.84 -7.49
CA LYS A 184 3.71 -8.12 -7.23
C LYS A 184 3.79 -8.48 -5.75
N GLU A 185 4.05 -7.52 -4.86
CA GLU A 185 4.37 -7.80 -3.44
C GLU A 185 3.16 -7.66 -2.50
N PHE A 186 2.09 -6.97 -2.93
CA PHE A 186 0.98 -6.62 -2.03
C PHE A 186 -0.43 -6.89 -2.60
N LYS A 187 -0.55 -7.22 -3.89
CA LYS A 187 -1.85 -7.46 -4.55
C LYS A 187 -2.02 -8.87 -5.10
N ASN A 188 -1.15 -9.81 -4.67
CA ASN A 188 -1.36 -11.23 -4.98
C ASN A 188 -2.46 -11.80 -4.10
#